data_5c4cceeb6ea350ebf9ca93e09960e2bc
#
_entry.id   5c4cceeb6ea350ebf9ca93e09960e2bc
#
_cell.length_a   1.000
_cell.length_b   1.000
_cell.length_c   1.000
_cell.angle_alpha   90.00
_cell.angle_beta   90.00
_cell.angle_gamma   90.00
#
_symmetry.space_group_name_H-M   'P 1'
#
loop_
_entity.id
_entity.type
_entity.pdbx_description
1 polymer ?
#
loop_
_entity_poly.entity_id
_entity_poly.type
_entity_poly.pdbx_seq_one_letter_code
_entity_poly.pdbx_strand_id
1 'polypeptide(L)'
;MKKLFQSFFKSKSLDQGKEESEEEYKYLPKKDELVEDKFTLNFSSNGGKFLYATNLEECDDYFIKILEENNWTEKSILCFNSSFTKNYIPNNQIKFNKSNLNSNLFITDCEFLVAKDGSILVSAKQIQSYKSNDLPNNIIVMARTSQLSETLSKGLEGIRIKYSNNLPSNITSIKNFNKGDGEDLNFLTYGS
;
A
#
# COMPACT_ATOMS: atom_id res chain seq x y z
N MET A 1 -5.49 -15.23 -3.24
CA MET A 1 -4.40 -14.53 -2.53
C MET A 1 -3.28 -15.42 -1.99
N LYS A 2 -3.53 -16.52 -1.29
CA LYS A 2 -2.45 -17.39 -0.78
C LYS A 2 -1.44 -17.86 -1.83
N LYS A 3 -1.84 -18.12 -3.07
CA LYS A 3 -0.93 -18.61 -4.14
C LYS A 3 -0.01 -17.52 -4.71
N LEU A 4 -0.48 -16.30 -4.89
CA LEU A 4 0.31 -15.18 -5.42
C LEU A 4 1.38 -14.73 -4.41
N PHE A 5 1.02 -14.61 -3.12
CA PHE A 5 1.95 -14.26 -2.05
C PHE A 5 3.00 -15.34 -1.77
N GLN A 6 2.63 -16.63 -1.86
CA GLN A 6 3.59 -17.72 -1.63
C GLN A 6 4.66 -17.84 -2.72
N SER A 7 4.37 -17.45 -3.97
CA SER A 7 5.37 -17.46 -5.04
C SER A 7 6.41 -16.34 -4.87
N PHE A 8 6.01 -15.19 -4.32
CA PHE A 8 6.90 -14.04 -4.11
C PHE A 8 7.92 -14.27 -2.96
N PHE A 9 7.49 -14.93 -1.88
CA PHE A 9 8.40 -15.27 -0.78
C PHE A 9 9.34 -16.44 -1.11
N LYS A 10 8.93 -17.38 -1.98
CA LYS A 10 9.79 -18.51 -2.40
C LYS A 10 10.95 -18.10 -3.28
N SER A 11 10.88 -17.01 -4.03
CA SER A 11 11.99 -16.56 -4.89
C SER A 11 13.11 -15.85 -4.13
N LYS A 12 12.86 -15.34 -2.90
CA LYS A 12 13.89 -14.70 -2.05
C LYS A 12 14.58 -15.66 -1.07
N SER A 13 14.09 -16.89 -0.90
CA SER A 13 14.64 -17.86 0.09
C SER A 13 15.62 -18.90 -0.49
N LEU A 14 16.04 -18.78 -1.75
CA LEU A 14 16.91 -19.78 -2.42
C LEU A 14 18.39 -19.40 -2.47
N ASP A 15 18.82 -18.37 -1.72
CA ASP A 15 20.25 -18.02 -1.65
C ASP A 15 20.76 -17.93 -0.20
N GLN A 16 20.59 -19.02 0.56
CA GLN A 16 21.30 -19.24 1.83
C GLN A 16 21.78 -20.69 1.94
N GLY A 17 22.93 -20.91 1.39
CA GLY A 17 23.72 -22.10 1.62
C GLY A 17 25.17 -21.71 1.85
N LYS A 18 25.52 -21.35 3.09
CA LYS A 18 26.82 -21.57 3.74
C LYS A 18 26.75 -21.08 5.18
N GLU A 19 26.85 -22.03 6.10
CA GLU A 19 27.18 -21.80 7.50
C GLU A 19 28.60 -21.21 7.58
N GLU A 20 28.68 -19.91 7.89
CA GLU A 20 29.90 -19.26 8.35
C GLU A 20 29.68 -18.76 9.79
N SER A 21 30.69 -18.99 10.64
CA SER A 21 30.70 -18.88 12.09
C SER A 21 30.24 -17.52 12.63
N GLU A 22 29.45 -17.51 13.72
CA GLU A 22 28.84 -16.37 14.39
C GLU A 22 29.80 -15.27 14.92
N GLU A 23 31.13 -15.48 14.87
CA GLU A 23 32.10 -14.52 15.42
C GLU A 23 32.54 -13.43 14.45
N GLU A 24 32.35 -13.58 13.15
CA GLU A 24 32.85 -12.64 12.13
C GLU A 24 31.90 -11.46 11.82
N TYR A 25 30.66 -11.54 12.28
CA TYR A 25 29.63 -10.52 12.00
C TYR A 25 29.65 -9.29 12.92
N LYS A 26 30.55 -9.24 13.91
CA LYS A 26 30.53 -8.18 14.93
C LYS A 26 31.06 -6.83 14.45
N TYR A 27 31.71 -6.78 13.29
CA TYR A 27 32.34 -5.58 12.73
C TYR A 27 31.93 -5.20 11.31
N LEU A 28 31.01 -5.94 10.68
CA LEU A 28 30.45 -5.48 9.41
C LEU A 28 29.48 -4.33 9.70
N PRO A 29 29.59 -3.18 8.98
CA PRO A 29 28.57 -2.16 9.06
C PRO A 29 27.23 -2.81 8.72
N LYS A 30 26.21 -2.62 9.59
CA LYS A 30 24.85 -3.08 9.28
C LYS A 30 24.53 -2.59 7.90
N LYS A 31 24.31 -3.50 6.95
CA LYS A 31 23.85 -3.17 5.61
C LYS A 31 22.59 -2.32 5.82
N ASP A 32 22.62 -1.04 5.44
CA ASP A 32 21.48 -0.18 5.58
C ASP A 32 20.31 -0.85 4.85
N GLU A 33 19.34 -1.31 5.61
CA GLU A 33 18.17 -2.00 5.10
C GLU A 33 17.44 -1.03 4.18
N LEU A 34 17.16 -1.44 2.94
CA LEU A 34 16.47 -0.59 1.98
C LEU A 34 15.15 -0.12 2.57
N VAL A 35 14.78 1.13 2.30
CA VAL A 35 13.54 1.75 2.83
C VAL A 35 12.32 0.93 2.41
N GLU A 36 12.36 0.37 1.20
CA GLU A 36 11.32 -0.49 0.63
C GLU A 36 11.17 -1.80 1.41
N ASP A 37 12.28 -2.49 1.71
CA ASP A 37 12.27 -3.75 2.45
C ASP A 37 11.76 -3.52 3.87
N LYS A 38 12.19 -2.44 4.51
CA LYS A 38 11.75 -2.05 5.84
C LYS A 38 10.26 -1.71 5.88
N PHE A 39 9.76 -0.98 4.87
CA PHE A 39 8.33 -0.72 4.75
C PHE A 39 7.54 -2.01 4.61
N THR A 40 7.93 -2.88 3.68
CA THR A 40 7.24 -4.15 3.39
C THR A 40 7.15 -5.03 4.63
N LEU A 41 8.27 -5.15 5.39
CA LEU A 41 8.33 -5.95 6.61
C LEU A 41 7.37 -5.40 7.68
N ASN A 42 7.46 -4.11 7.98
CA ASN A 42 6.65 -3.47 9.01
C ASN A 42 5.17 -3.41 8.62
N PHE A 43 4.88 -3.15 7.35
CA PHE A 43 3.53 -3.12 6.80
C PHE A 43 2.86 -4.51 6.91
N SER A 44 3.58 -5.57 6.52
CA SER A 44 3.08 -6.95 6.62
C SER A 44 2.88 -7.37 8.08
N SER A 45 3.77 -6.93 8.99
CA SER A 45 3.62 -7.16 10.43
C SER A 45 2.39 -6.47 11.03
N ASN A 46 1.93 -5.38 10.42
CA ASN A 46 0.70 -4.69 10.78
C ASN A 46 -0.56 -5.30 10.12
N GLY A 47 -0.43 -6.42 9.39
CA GLY A 47 -1.53 -7.12 8.72
C GLY A 47 -1.79 -6.67 7.29
N GLY A 48 -0.95 -5.80 6.73
CA GLY A 48 -1.07 -5.38 5.33
C GLY A 48 -0.51 -6.44 4.36
N LYS A 49 -1.04 -6.46 3.14
CA LYS A 49 -0.53 -7.28 2.03
C LYS A 49 0.09 -6.37 0.98
N PHE A 50 1.34 -6.58 0.69
CA PHE A 50 2.12 -5.74 -0.21
C PHE A 50 2.41 -6.47 -1.53
N LEU A 51 2.20 -5.77 -2.65
CA LEU A 51 2.59 -6.20 -3.99
C LEU A 51 3.39 -5.08 -4.65
N TYR A 52 4.49 -5.44 -5.27
CA TYR A 52 5.32 -4.53 -6.04
C TYR A 52 5.15 -4.80 -7.54
N ALA A 53 4.83 -3.76 -8.29
CA ALA A 53 4.78 -3.80 -9.75
C ALA A 53 5.90 -2.94 -10.32
N THR A 54 6.54 -3.41 -11.39
CA THR A 54 7.65 -2.70 -12.04
C THR A 54 7.17 -1.59 -12.98
N ASN A 55 5.92 -1.67 -13.41
CA ASN A 55 5.30 -0.71 -14.31
C ASN A 55 3.77 -0.69 -14.13
N LEU A 56 3.08 0.22 -14.83
CA LEU A 56 1.63 0.37 -14.74
C LEU A 56 0.86 -0.85 -15.29
N GLU A 57 1.35 -1.49 -16.34
CA GLU A 57 0.69 -2.65 -16.95
C GLU A 57 0.66 -3.83 -15.96
N GLU A 58 1.77 -4.11 -15.31
CA GLU A 58 1.85 -5.11 -14.25
C GLU A 58 0.97 -4.76 -13.05
N CYS A 59 0.88 -3.46 -12.72
CA CYS A 59 0.01 -2.97 -11.66
C CYS A 59 -1.47 -3.23 -11.99
N ASP A 60 -1.89 -2.98 -13.23
CA ASP A 60 -3.24 -3.26 -13.71
C ASP A 60 -3.55 -4.76 -13.69
N ASP A 61 -2.61 -5.59 -14.12
CA ASP A 61 -2.74 -7.05 -14.07
C ASP A 61 -2.93 -7.56 -12.64
N TYR A 62 -2.16 -7.06 -11.69
CA TYR A 62 -2.32 -7.41 -10.28
C TYR A 62 -3.65 -6.93 -9.73
N PHE A 63 -4.08 -5.73 -10.08
CA PHE A 63 -5.37 -5.20 -9.66
C PHE A 63 -6.53 -6.07 -10.15
N ILE A 64 -6.53 -6.44 -11.44
CA ILE A 64 -7.55 -7.32 -12.00
C ILE A 64 -7.54 -8.68 -11.30
N LYS A 65 -6.38 -9.29 -11.11
CA LYS A 65 -6.25 -10.58 -10.39
C LYS A 65 -6.78 -10.50 -8.96
N ILE A 66 -6.52 -9.39 -8.23
CA ILE A 66 -7.08 -9.20 -6.88
C ILE A 66 -8.60 -9.16 -6.93
N LEU A 67 -9.19 -8.45 -7.90
CA LEU A 67 -10.64 -8.38 -8.03
C LEU A 67 -11.25 -9.75 -8.34
N GLU A 68 -10.63 -10.52 -9.23
CA GLU A 68 -11.07 -11.87 -9.60
C GLU A 68 -10.97 -12.85 -8.43
N GLU A 69 -9.82 -12.92 -7.75
CA GLU A 69 -9.58 -13.82 -6.63
C GLU A 69 -10.53 -13.59 -5.45
N ASN A 70 -11.01 -12.36 -5.28
CA ASN A 70 -11.92 -11.99 -4.19
C ASN A 70 -13.38 -11.90 -4.65
N ASN A 71 -13.68 -12.20 -5.90
CA ASN A 71 -15.01 -12.04 -6.49
C ASN A 71 -15.56 -10.61 -6.37
N TRP A 72 -14.70 -9.61 -6.62
CA TRP A 72 -15.06 -8.18 -6.55
C TRP A 72 -15.27 -7.53 -7.93
N THR A 73 -15.11 -8.25 -9.03
CA THR A 73 -15.25 -7.74 -10.41
C THR A 73 -16.60 -7.07 -10.67
N GLU A 74 -17.68 -7.63 -10.10
CA GLU A 74 -19.04 -7.10 -10.24
C GLU A 74 -19.51 -6.33 -8.99
N LYS A 75 -18.64 -6.13 -8.00
CA LYS A 75 -18.99 -5.48 -6.74
C LYS A 75 -18.86 -3.97 -6.86
N SER A 76 -19.53 -3.29 -5.93
CA SER A 76 -19.41 -1.84 -5.80
C SER A 76 -18.04 -1.46 -5.27
N ILE A 77 -17.33 -0.60 -5.99
CA ILE A 77 -16.01 -0.08 -5.63
C ILE A 77 -16.13 1.40 -5.34
N LEU A 78 -15.77 1.82 -4.13
CA LEU A 78 -15.72 3.21 -3.73
C LEU A 78 -14.39 3.83 -4.15
N CYS A 79 -14.44 4.99 -4.81
CA CYS A 79 -13.28 5.82 -5.06
C CYS A 79 -13.68 7.30 -5.07
N PHE A 80 -13.16 8.09 -4.14
CA PHE A 80 -13.47 9.51 -4.05
C PHE A 80 -12.79 10.34 -5.14
N ASN A 81 -11.63 9.91 -5.61
CA ASN A 81 -10.82 10.66 -6.58
C ASN A 81 -11.01 10.13 -8.02
N SER A 82 -11.84 10.84 -8.81
CA SER A 82 -12.10 10.46 -10.20
C SER A 82 -10.89 10.66 -11.14
N SER A 83 -9.95 11.53 -10.79
CA SER A 83 -8.72 11.69 -11.57
C SER A 83 -7.80 10.49 -11.37
N PHE A 84 -7.77 9.95 -10.16
CA PHE A 84 -7.04 8.73 -9.84
C PHE A 84 -7.52 7.55 -10.70
N THR A 85 -8.83 7.30 -10.76
CA THR A 85 -9.37 6.18 -11.55
C THR A 85 -9.05 6.29 -13.03
N LYS A 86 -9.04 7.50 -13.60
CA LYS A 86 -8.69 7.72 -15.00
C LYS A 86 -7.22 7.46 -15.32
N ASN A 87 -6.33 7.78 -14.38
CA ASN A 87 -4.89 7.72 -14.59
C ASN A 87 -4.27 6.36 -14.26
N TYR A 88 -4.89 5.60 -13.37
CA TYR A 88 -4.32 4.37 -12.82
C TYR A 88 -5.14 3.11 -13.11
N ILE A 89 -6.36 3.25 -13.62
CA ILE A 89 -7.24 2.12 -13.92
C ILE A 89 -7.87 2.37 -15.30
N PRO A 90 -7.12 2.14 -16.37
CA PRO A 90 -7.58 2.43 -17.73
C PRO A 90 -8.71 1.50 -18.20
N ASN A 91 -8.98 0.40 -17.48
CA ASN A 91 -10.02 -0.53 -17.86
C ASN A 91 -11.42 0.04 -17.61
N ASN A 92 -12.09 0.45 -18.68
CA ASN A 92 -13.43 1.07 -18.66
C ASN A 92 -14.56 0.13 -18.20
N GLN A 93 -14.28 -1.13 -17.88
CA GLN A 93 -15.28 -2.11 -17.43
C GLN A 93 -15.57 -2.01 -15.93
N ILE A 94 -14.69 -1.36 -15.16
CA ILE A 94 -14.85 -1.24 -13.71
C ILE A 94 -15.68 0.00 -13.36
N LYS A 95 -16.78 -0.20 -12.65
CA LYS A 95 -17.67 0.87 -12.20
C LYS A 95 -17.29 1.34 -10.80
N PHE A 96 -16.90 2.61 -10.71
CA PHE A 96 -16.60 3.27 -9.43
C PHE A 96 -17.79 4.13 -8.99
N ASN A 97 -18.09 4.09 -7.69
CA ASN A 97 -18.96 5.07 -7.06
C ASN A 97 -18.16 6.03 -6.18
N LYS A 98 -18.75 7.17 -5.84
CA LYS A 98 -18.07 8.27 -5.12
C LYS A 98 -18.62 8.53 -3.71
N SER A 99 -19.62 7.78 -3.26
CA SER A 99 -20.35 8.13 -2.03
C SER A 99 -20.88 6.93 -1.26
N ASN A 100 -20.87 5.73 -1.83
CA ASN A 100 -21.43 4.56 -1.16
C ASN A 100 -20.37 3.92 -0.23
N LEU A 101 -20.44 4.24 1.05
CA LEU A 101 -19.57 3.68 2.08
C LEU A 101 -19.83 2.18 2.34
N ASN A 102 -20.99 1.65 1.95
CA ASN A 102 -21.30 0.22 2.02
C ASN A 102 -20.75 -0.57 0.82
N SER A 103 -19.81 0.00 0.08
CA SER A 103 -19.10 -0.70 -1.00
C SER A 103 -18.25 -1.85 -0.44
N ASN A 104 -18.01 -2.86 -1.27
CA ASN A 104 -17.19 -4.00 -0.89
C ASN A 104 -15.69 -3.67 -0.83
N LEU A 105 -15.29 -2.65 -1.58
CA LEU A 105 -13.91 -2.25 -1.73
C LEU A 105 -13.80 -0.72 -1.79
N PHE A 106 -12.81 -0.16 -1.12
CA PHE A 106 -12.34 1.20 -1.30
C PHE A 106 -10.99 1.20 -1.99
N ILE A 107 -10.84 2.00 -3.05
CA ILE A 107 -9.56 2.19 -3.75
C ILE A 107 -9.12 3.64 -3.69
N THR A 108 -7.85 3.87 -3.42
CA THR A 108 -7.28 5.21 -3.29
C THR A 108 -5.77 5.20 -3.54
N ASP A 109 -5.17 6.39 -3.62
CA ASP A 109 -3.75 6.63 -3.45
C ASP A 109 -3.43 7.01 -1.98
N CYS A 110 -2.19 7.36 -1.70
CA CYS A 110 -1.77 7.88 -0.39
C CYS A 110 -0.92 9.14 -0.54
N GLU A 111 -0.62 9.79 0.55
CA GLU A 111 0.39 10.85 0.58
C GLU A 111 1.79 10.26 0.67
N PHE A 112 2.04 9.42 1.67
CA PHE A 112 3.30 8.72 1.90
C PHE A 112 3.11 7.35 2.55
N LEU A 113 4.08 6.46 2.30
CA LEU A 113 4.29 5.18 2.97
C LEU A 113 5.46 5.36 3.96
N VAL A 114 5.28 5.02 5.24
CA VAL A 114 6.27 5.25 6.29
C VAL A 114 6.99 3.96 6.64
N ALA A 115 8.27 3.85 6.28
CA ALA A 115 9.03 2.61 6.43
C ALA A 115 9.28 2.23 7.89
N LYS A 116 9.51 3.21 8.77
CA LYS A 116 9.87 2.97 10.18
C LYS A 116 8.84 2.11 10.92
N ASP A 117 7.56 2.25 10.60
CA ASP A 117 6.49 1.58 11.32
C ASP A 117 5.42 0.93 10.42
N GLY A 118 5.63 0.94 9.10
CA GLY A 118 4.71 0.34 8.14
C GLY A 118 3.37 1.06 8.03
N SER A 119 3.28 2.32 8.45
CA SER A 119 2.04 3.09 8.36
C SER A 119 1.90 3.83 7.04
N ILE A 120 0.68 4.26 6.75
CA ILE A 120 0.31 5.00 5.55
C ILE A 120 -0.23 6.35 5.94
N LEU A 121 0.30 7.40 5.32
CA LEU A 121 -0.24 8.75 5.45
C LEU A 121 -1.29 9.01 4.37
N VAL A 122 -2.48 9.36 4.80
CA VAL A 122 -3.59 9.82 3.96
C VAL A 122 -4.05 11.18 4.44
N SER A 123 -4.75 11.92 3.58
CA SER A 123 -5.32 13.22 3.90
C SER A 123 -6.78 13.29 3.47
N ALA A 124 -7.43 14.42 3.68
CA ALA A 124 -8.78 14.65 3.17
C ALA A 124 -8.91 14.51 1.64
N LYS A 125 -7.81 14.52 0.90
CA LYS A 125 -7.82 14.27 -0.55
C LYS A 125 -8.12 12.82 -0.89
N GLN A 126 -7.70 11.89 -0.03
CA GLN A 126 -7.92 10.46 -0.18
C GLN A 126 -9.21 9.99 0.49
N ILE A 127 -9.45 10.43 1.73
CA ILE A 127 -10.53 9.90 2.58
C ILE A 127 -11.62 10.92 2.92
N GLN A 128 -11.56 12.13 2.34
CA GLN A 128 -12.46 13.25 2.65
C GLN A 128 -12.48 13.56 4.17
N SER A 129 -13.65 13.61 4.78
CA SER A 129 -13.85 13.82 6.22
C SER A 129 -14.05 12.50 7.00
N TYR A 130 -13.97 11.35 6.31
CA TYR A 130 -14.21 10.06 6.92
C TYR A 130 -13.01 9.59 7.76
N LYS A 131 -13.29 8.81 8.80
CA LYS A 131 -12.28 8.09 9.55
C LYS A 131 -12.02 6.73 8.87
N SER A 132 -10.89 6.11 9.16
CA SER A 132 -10.57 4.78 8.63
C SER A 132 -11.65 3.72 8.92
N ASN A 133 -12.31 3.81 10.08
CA ASN A 133 -13.38 2.89 10.47
C ASN A 133 -14.71 3.10 9.73
N ASP A 134 -14.88 4.26 9.09
CA ASP A 134 -16.08 4.58 8.31
C ASP A 134 -15.96 4.08 6.85
N LEU A 135 -14.74 3.70 6.44
CA LEU A 135 -14.46 3.23 5.09
C LEU A 135 -14.77 1.72 4.95
N PRO A 136 -14.99 1.23 3.72
CA PRO A 136 -15.11 -0.20 3.47
C PRO A 136 -13.97 -1.00 4.09
N ASN A 137 -14.27 -2.24 4.52
CA ASN A 137 -13.30 -3.10 5.19
C ASN A 137 -12.12 -3.47 4.28
N ASN A 138 -12.38 -3.67 3.00
CA ASN A 138 -11.34 -3.95 2.03
C ASN A 138 -10.86 -2.65 1.40
N ILE A 139 -9.56 -2.40 1.47
CA ILE A 139 -8.94 -1.18 0.93
C ILE A 139 -7.76 -1.57 0.05
N ILE A 140 -7.72 -1.03 -1.17
CA ILE A 140 -6.54 -1.08 -2.04
C ILE A 140 -5.96 0.32 -2.09
N VAL A 141 -4.68 0.45 -1.74
CA VAL A 141 -3.94 1.71 -1.90
C VAL A 141 -2.88 1.51 -2.98
N MET A 142 -2.92 2.37 -3.99
CA MET A 142 -1.91 2.41 -5.04
C MET A 142 -0.92 3.54 -4.74
N ALA A 143 0.37 3.20 -4.67
CA ALA A 143 1.41 4.16 -4.34
C ALA A 143 2.62 4.00 -5.27
N ARG A 144 3.38 5.07 -5.43
CA ARG A 144 4.66 5.07 -6.13
C ARG A 144 5.81 4.87 -5.14
N THR A 145 6.91 4.32 -5.60
CA THR A 145 8.14 4.22 -4.79
C THR A 145 8.62 5.60 -4.30
N SER A 146 8.41 6.65 -5.09
CA SER A 146 8.71 8.04 -4.69
C SER A 146 7.89 8.56 -3.51
N GLN A 147 6.82 7.85 -3.10
CA GLN A 147 6.03 8.16 -1.90
C GLN A 147 6.54 7.43 -0.65
N LEU A 148 7.62 6.66 -0.73
CA LEU A 148 8.26 6.08 0.44
C LEU A 148 9.00 7.14 1.26
N SER A 149 8.83 7.09 2.56
CA SER A 149 9.55 7.91 3.53
C SER A 149 10.11 7.04 4.65
N GLU A 150 11.29 7.36 5.15
CA GLU A 150 11.89 6.60 6.25
C GLU A 150 11.09 6.72 7.55
N THR A 151 10.58 7.93 7.82
CA THR A 151 9.91 8.26 9.08
C THR A 151 8.66 9.10 8.85
N LEU A 152 7.76 9.08 9.83
CA LEU A 152 6.56 9.92 9.83
C LEU A 152 6.91 11.42 9.65
N SER A 153 7.96 11.89 10.31
CA SER A 153 8.39 13.30 10.21
C SER A 153 8.80 13.66 8.79
N LYS A 154 9.57 12.79 8.09
CA LYS A 154 9.95 12.99 6.67
C LYS A 154 8.72 12.94 5.76
N GLY A 155 7.77 12.06 6.00
CA GLY A 155 6.51 12.01 5.26
C GLY A 155 5.68 13.29 5.42
N LEU A 156 5.55 13.81 6.65
CA LEU A 156 4.85 15.07 6.91
C LEU A 156 5.57 16.28 6.30
N GLU A 157 6.90 16.29 6.31
CA GLU A 157 7.71 17.30 5.61
C GLU A 157 7.47 17.23 4.09
N GLY A 158 7.47 16.03 3.52
CA GLY A 158 7.13 15.82 2.10
C GLY A 158 5.75 16.35 1.73
N ILE A 159 4.73 16.16 2.58
CA ILE A 159 3.40 16.75 2.38
C ILE A 159 3.48 18.28 2.38
N ARG A 160 4.23 18.88 3.31
CA ARG A 160 4.41 20.35 3.35
C ARG A 160 5.07 20.87 2.08
N ILE A 161 6.10 20.21 1.61
CA ILE A 161 6.79 20.58 0.35
C ILE A 161 5.85 20.45 -0.84
N LYS A 162 5.14 19.32 -0.95
CA LYS A 162 4.20 19.00 -2.04
C LYS A 162 3.07 20.04 -2.17
N TYR A 163 2.54 20.48 -1.05
CA TYR A 163 1.35 21.35 -1.03
C TYR A 163 1.62 22.80 -0.66
N SER A 164 2.85 23.12 -0.21
CA SER A 164 3.28 24.50 0.12
C SER A 164 2.24 25.25 0.96
N ASN A 165 1.51 26.20 0.36
CA ASN A 165 0.55 27.05 1.05
C ASN A 165 -0.88 26.48 1.12
N ASN A 166 -1.14 25.30 0.53
CA ASN A 166 -2.48 24.71 0.46
C ASN A 166 -2.49 23.29 1.03
N LEU A 167 -2.05 23.17 2.29
CA LEU A 167 -1.99 21.89 2.98
C LEU A 167 -3.38 21.24 3.05
N PRO A 168 -3.49 19.93 2.74
CA PRO A 168 -4.73 19.21 2.93
C PRO A 168 -5.08 19.11 4.41
N SER A 169 -6.37 19.14 4.71
CA SER A 169 -6.86 18.87 6.06
C SER A 169 -6.81 17.37 6.40
N ASN A 170 -6.98 17.05 7.68
CA ASN A 170 -7.16 15.68 8.18
C ASN A 170 -6.04 14.71 7.76
N ILE A 171 -4.77 15.12 7.90
CA ILE A 171 -3.65 14.19 7.68
C ILE A 171 -3.69 13.13 8.79
N THR A 172 -3.84 11.87 8.37
CA THR A 172 -4.01 10.74 9.28
C THR A 172 -2.99 9.65 8.91
N SER A 173 -2.43 9.00 9.94
CA SER A 173 -1.59 7.81 9.80
C SER A 173 -2.43 6.57 10.11
N ILE A 174 -2.50 5.64 9.15
CA ILE A 174 -3.17 4.34 9.31
C ILE A 174 -2.09 3.28 9.51
N LYS A 175 -2.19 2.50 10.58
CA LYS A 175 -1.17 1.51 10.94
C LYS A 175 -1.73 0.11 11.16
N ASN A 176 -2.92 -0.03 11.72
CA ASN A 176 -3.52 -1.34 11.95
C ASN A 176 -4.41 -1.72 10.79
N PHE A 177 -4.01 -2.78 10.09
CA PHE A 177 -4.69 -3.27 8.90
C PHE A 177 -5.47 -4.58 9.16
N ASN A 178 -5.31 -5.17 10.36
CA ASN A 178 -6.13 -6.28 10.82
C ASN A 178 -7.43 -5.75 11.43
N LYS A 179 -8.51 -5.79 10.67
CA LYS A 179 -9.87 -5.50 11.18
C LYS A 179 -10.55 -6.81 11.61
N GLY A 180 -10.00 -7.51 12.60
CA GLY A 180 -10.65 -8.50 13.46
C GLY A 180 -11.25 -9.78 12.85
N ASP A 181 -11.75 -9.83 11.63
CA ASP A 181 -12.52 -10.96 11.07
C ASP A 181 -11.98 -11.52 9.74
N GLY A 182 -10.67 -11.44 9.50
CA GLY A 182 -10.04 -12.07 8.33
C GLY A 182 -10.15 -11.26 7.04
N GLU A 183 -10.61 -10.03 7.09
CA GLU A 183 -10.60 -9.11 5.96
C GLU A 183 -9.27 -8.35 5.91
N ASP A 184 -8.58 -8.48 4.78
CA ASP A 184 -7.20 -8.04 4.59
C ASP A 184 -7.13 -6.74 3.79
N LEU A 185 -6.35 -5.77 4.27
CA LEU A 185 -5.97 -4.61 3.47
C LEU A 185 -4.94 -5.01 2.41
N ASN A 186 -5.28 -4.83 1.14
CA ASN A 186 -4.41 -5.14 0.01
C ASN A 186 -3.73 -3.85 -0.49
N PHE A 187 -2.44 -3.95 -0.77
CA PHE A 187 -1.64 -2.85 -1.29
C PHE A 187 -1.03 -3.19 -2.63
N LEU A 188 -1.09 -2.24 -3.55
CA LEU A 188 -0.35 -2.23 -4.80
C LEU A 188 0.59 -1.03 -4.81
N THR A 189 1.90 -1.26 -4.92
CA THR A 189 2.87 -0.22 -5.26
C THR A 189 3.49 -0.52 -6.61
N TYR A 190 3.83 0.52 -7.37
CA TYR A 190 4.57 0.37 -8.60
C TYR A 190 5.78 1.32 -8.62
N GLY A 191 6.87 0.86 -9.24
CA GLY A 191 8.04 1.67 -9.53
C GLY A 191 7.74 2.68 -10.64
N SER A 192 8.27 3.87 -10.53
CA SER A 192 8.24 4.91 -11.58
C SER A 192 9.59 5.02 -12.21
#